data_6c82afd9011e450f3b7218f6a840bcf1
#
_entry.id   6c82afd9011e450f3b7218f6a840bcf1
#
_cell.length_a   1.000
_cell.length_b   1.000
_cell.length_c   1.000
_cell.angle_alpha   90.00
_cell.angle_beta   90.00
_cell.angle_gamma   90.00
#
_symmetry.space_group_name_H-M   'P 1'
#
loop_
_entity.id
_entity.type
_entity.pdbx_description
1 polymer ?
#
loop_
_entity_poly.entity_id
_entity_poly.type
_entity_poly.pdbx_seq_one_letter_code
_entity_poly.pdbx_strand_id
1 'polypeptide(L)'
;QHTLSVTRLCEYYCKAYPLLKKDLLITAAICHDIGKTKEISLFPENDYTDDGQFLGHIVIGVEMVGEKIRQIPGFPAVLANELKHCILAHHGEYEFGSPKKPAIMEAVALNFADNTDAKLQTFTEIMENTTETGWLGFNRLFDSNLKGTRME
;
A
#
# COMPACT_ATOMS: atom_id res chain seq x y z
N GLN A 1 1.02 4.93 10.67
CA GLN A 1 1.04 3.56 11.22
C GLN A 1 1.05 2.52 10.09
N HIS A 2 0.13 2.57 9.13
CA HIS A 2 0.04 1.69 7.96
C HIS A 2 1.37 1.50 7.22
N THR A 3 2.01 2.58 6.74
CA THR A 3 3.29 2.53 6.03
C THR A 3 4.38 1.76 6.81
N LEU A 4 4.43 1.91 8.13
CA LEU A 4 5.39 1.20 8.98
C LEU A 4 5.07 -0.31 9.02
N SER A 5 3.80 -0.68 9.12
CA SER A 5 3.36 -2.08 9.12
C SER A 5 3.68 -2.75 7.79
N VAL A 6 3.36 -2.10 6.66
CA VAL A 6 3.71 -2.57 5.31
C VAL A 6 5.22 -2.75 5.16
N THR A 7 6.02 -1.79 5.63
CA THR A 7 7.48 -1.89 5.59
C THR A 7 7.99 -3.10 6.38
N ARG A 8 7.45 -3.39 7.58
CA ARG A 8 7.81 -4.57 8.39
C ARG A 8 7.45 -5.88 7.69
N LEU A 9 6.30 -5.95 7.02
CA LEU A 9 5.92 -7.12 6.21
C LEU A 9 6.90 -7.31 5.05
N CYS A 10 7.28 -6.23 4.37
CA CYS A 10 8.28 -6.27 3.30
C CYS A 10 9.66 -6.73 3.81
N GLU A 11 10.08 -6.32 5.01
CA GLU A 11 11.32 -6.82 5.63
C GLU A 11 11.25 -8.33 5.90
N TYR A 12 10.11 -8.84 6.36
CA TYR A 12 9.89 -10.27 6.52
C TYR A 12 9.96 -11.00 5.18
N TYR A 13 9.31 -10.47 4.13
CA TYR A 13 9.36 -11.06 2.79
C TYR A 13 10.79 -11.14 2.25
N CYS A 14 11.62 -10.11 2.47
CA CYS A 14 13.04 -10.15 2.06
C CYS A 14 13.84 -11.27 2.75
N LYS A 15 13.48 -11.62 4.00
CA LYS A 15 14.09 -12.76 4.70
C LYS A 15 13.59 -14.10 4.17
N ALA A 16 12.30 -14.19 3.85
CA ALA A 16 11.67 -15.42 3.36
C ALA A 16 11.98 -15.69 1.87
N TYR A 17 12.18 -14.65 1.08
CA TYR A 17 12.41 -14.72 -0.37
C TYR A 17 13.69 -13.97 -0.77
N PRO A 18 14.86 -14.63 -0.75
CA PRO A 18 16.18 -13.98 -0.94
C PRO A 18 16.42 -13.35 -2.32
N LEU A 19 15.58 -13.63 -3.32
CA LEU A 19 15.66 -13.00 -4.65
C LEU A 19 15.14 -11.55 -4.64
N LEU A 20 14.31 -11.18 -3.66
CA LEU A 20 13.83 -9.80 -3.51
C LEU A 20 14.98 -8.82 -3.27
N LYS A 21 14.99 -7.73 -4.00
CA LYS A 21 15.93 -6.62 -3.78
C LYS A 21 15.44 -5.75 -2.63
N LYS A 22 16.03 -5.99 -1.45
CA LYS A 22 15.58 -5.37 -0.19
C LYS A 22 15.50 -3.86 -0.29
N ASP A 23 16.54 -3.20 -0.81
CA ASP A 23 16.60 -1.74 -0.86
C ASP A 23 15.49 -1.14 -1.75
N LEU A 24 15.19 -1.78 -2.88
CA LEU A 24 14.10 -1.39 -3.75
C LEU A 24 12.74 -1.58 -3.05
N LEU A 25 12.50 -2.77 -2.49
CA LEU A 25 11.21 -3.10 -1.86
C LEU A 25 10.94 -2.21 -0.65
N ILE A 26 11.92 -2.00 0.22
CA ILE A 26 11.74 -1.15 1.41
C ILE A 26 11.54 0.31 1.02
N THR A 27 12.28 0.82 0.04
CA THR A 27 12.06 2.17 -0.48
C THR A 27 10.67 2.32 -1.08
N ALA A 28 10.23 1.34 -1.86
CA ALA A 28 8.88 1.33 -2.43
C ALA A 28 7.81 1.29 -1.34
N ALA A 29 7.98 0.46 -0.30
CA ALA A 29 7.06 0.37 0.83
C ALA A 29 6.93 1.70 1.60
N ILE A 30 8.03 2.44 1.77
CA ILE A 30 8.00 3.76 2.41
C ILE A 30 7.27 4.79 1.53
N CYS A 31 7.42 4.69 0.21
CA CYS A 31 6.94 5.70 -0.73
C CYS A 31 5.57 5.39 -1.36
N HIS A 32 5.02 4.16 -1.23
CA HIS A 32 3.86 3.73 -2.01
C HIS A 32 2.65 4.66 -1.88
N ASP A 33 2.41 5.17 -0.68
CA ASP A 33 1.29 6.03 -0.33
C ASP A 33 1.66 7.52 -0.14
N ILE A 34 2.88 7.92 -0.53
CA ILE A 34 3.36 9.29 -0.28
C ILE A 34 2.47 10.35 -0.96
N GLY A 35 1.83 10.01 -2.06
CA GLY A 35 0.90 10.88 -2.77
C GLY A 35 -0.32 11.30 -1.94
N LYS A 36 -0.72 10.50 -0.95
CA LYS A 36 -1.81 10.84 -0.03
C LYS A 36 -1.56 12.15 0.73
N THR A 37 -0.31 12.54 0.90
CA THR A 37 0.06 13.82 1.51
C THR A 37 -0.34 15.06 0.69
N LYS A 38 -0.66 14.87 -0.60
CA LYS A 38 -1.19 15.92 -1.48
C LYS A 38 -2.60 15.60 -1.97
N GLU A 39 -3.01 14.34 -1.93
CA GLU A 39 -4.35 13.91 -2.30
C GLU A 39 -5.40 14.45 -1.34
N ILE A 40 -5.07 14.51 -0.05
CA ILE A 40 -5.98 14.89 1.02
C ILE A 40 -5.46 16.16 1.69
N SER A 41 -6.34 17.15 1.90
CA SER A 41 -6.04 18.38 2.64
C SER A 41 -5.73 18.09 4.10
N LEU A 42 -5.03 19.04 4.74
CA LEU A 42 -4.72 18.94 6.16
C LEU A 42 -5.96 19.17 7.02
N PHE A 43 -5.86 18.70 8.28
CA PHE A 43 -6.85 19.04 9.31
C PHE A 43 -7.05 20.57 9.36
N PRO A 44 -8.29 21.08 9.51
CA PRO A 44 -9.51 20.33 9.87
C PRO A 44 -10.33 19.77 8.70
N GLU A 45 -10.11 20.18 7.46
CA GLU A 45 -10.95 19.81 6.32
C GLU A 45 -10.91 18.29 6.06
N ASN A 46 -9.70 17.70 5.98
CA ASN A 46 -9.47 16.28 5.68
C ASN A 46 -10.25 15.79 4.45
N ASP A 47 -10.35 16.63 3.42
CA ASP A 47 -11.10 16.36 2.19
C ASP A 47 -10.15 16.22 1.00
N TYR A 48 -10.63 15.69 -0.10
CA TYR A 48 -9.85 15.59 -1.33
C TYR A 48 -9.49 16.97 -1.86
N THR A 49 -8.23 17.13 -2.24
CA THR A 49 -7.78 18.29 -3.02
C THR A 49 -8.21 18.15 -4.49
N ASP A 50 -8.16 19.24 -5.27
CA ASP A 50 -8.41 19.15 -6.72
C ASP A 50 -7.42 18.19 -7.39
N ASP A 51 -6.13 18.24 -7.05
CA ASP A 51 -5.13 17.30 -7.56
C ASP A 51 -5.47 15.85 -7.15
N GLY A 52 -5.95 15.65 -5.93
CA GLY A 52 -6.41 14.35 -5.45
C GLY A 52 -7.56 13.80 -6.27
N GLN A 53 -8.56 14.64 -6.58
CA GLN A 53 -9.72 14.27 -7.39
C GLN A 53 -9.34 13.94 -8.84
N PHE A 54 -8.42 14.71 -9.44
CA PHE A 54 -8.04 14.54 -10.85
C PHE A 54 -7.01 13.42 -11.07
N LEU A 55 -6.03 13.28 -10.20
CA LEU A 55 -4.87 12.43 -10.42
C LEU A 55 -4.83 11.19 -9.50
N GLY A 56 -5.31 11.34 -8.25
CA GLY A 56 -5.19 10.31 -7.22
C GLY A 56 -3.76 10.12 -6.70
N HIS A 57 -3.63 9.55 -5.48
CA HIS A 57 -2.35 9.44 -4.77
C HIS A 57 -1.28 8.64 -5.51
N ILE A 58 -1.66 7.64 -6.31
CA ILE A 58 -0.69 6.80 -7.03
C ILE A 58 0.11 7.64 -8.04
N VAL A 59 -0.58 8.42 -8.87
CA VAL A 59 0.05 9.27 -9.88
C VAL A 59 0.84 10.38 -9.21
N ILE A 60 0.23 11.08 -8.25
CA ILE A 60 0.91 12.12 -7.46
C ILE A 60 2.18 11.57 -6.80
N GLY A 61 2.13 10.36 -6.20
CA GLY A 61 3.26 9.71 -5.57
C GLY A 61 4.41 9.43 -6.55
N VAL A 62 4.08 8.94 -7.76
CA VAL A 62 5.08 8.70 -8.82
C VAL A 62 5.75 10.00 -9.27
N GLU A 63 5.00 11.10 -9.39
CA GLU A 63 5.54 12.41 -9.73
C GLU A 63 6.47 12.93 -8.64
N MET A 64 6.06 12.86 -7.37
CA MET A 64 6.86 13.28 -6.21
C MET A 64 8.18 12.51 -6.15
N VAL A 65 8.14 11.18 -6.27
CA VAL A 65 9.33 10.33 -6.28
C VAL A 65 10.19 10.62 -7.51
N GLY A 66 9.59 10.79 -8.69
CA GLY A 66 10.29 11.15 -9.92
C GLY A 66 11.03 12.49 -9.81
N GLU A 67 10.42 13.48 -9.16
CA GLU A 67 11.07 14.77 -8.88
C GLU A 67 12.32 14.61 -7.99
N LYS A 68 12.20 13.81 -6.91
CA LYS A 68 13.33 13.56 -6.00
C LYS A 68 14.45 12.76 -6.68
N ILE A 69 14.13 11.77 -7.50
CA ILE A 69 15.10 11.02 -8.28
C ILE A 69 15.92 11.96 -9.20
N ARG A 70 15.27 12.93 -9.87
CA ARG A 70 15.96 13.91 -10.72
C ARG A 70 16.97 14.81 -9.98
N GLN A 71 16.81 14.94 -8.66
CA GLN A 71 17.72 15.71 -7.80
C GLN A 71 18.95 14.89 -7.35
N ILE A 72 18.99 13.58 -7.63
CA ILE A 72 20.09 12.69 -7.24
C ILE A 72 20.98 12.46 -8.46
N PRO A 73 22.20 13.04 -8.50
CA PRO A 73 23.10 12.82 -9.62
C PRO A 73 23.43 11.35 -9.84
N GLY A 74 23.35 10.89 -11.08
CA GLY A 74 23.70 9.50 -11.44
C GLY A 74 22.72 8.43 -10.98
N PHE A 75 21.50 8.79 -10.57
CA PHE A 75 20.48 7.78 -10.21
C PHE A 75 20.19 6.88 -11.41
N PRO A 76 20.32 5.53 -11.29
CA PRO A 76 20.14 4.63 -12.41
C PRO A 76 18.72 4.69 -12.99
N ALA A 77 18.60 4.90 -14.29
CA ALA A 77 17.30 5.03 -14.96
C ALA A 77 16.43 3.76 -14.83
N VAL A 78 17.04 2.58 -14.86
CA VAL A 78 16.33 1.30 -14.68
C VAL A 78 15.74 1.23 -13.28
N LEU A 79 16.53 1.51 -12.25
CA LEU A 79 16.08 1.52 -10.85
C LEU A 79 14.99 2.55 -10.60
N ALA A 80 15.08 3.73 -11.24
CA ALA A 80 14.03 4.75 -11.18
C ALA A 80 12.69 4.23 -11.71
N ASN A 81 12.71 3.50 -12.83
CA ASN A 81 11.51 2.92 -13.42
C ASN A 81 10.95 1.76 -12.59
N GLU A 82 11.81 0.91 -12.02
CA GLU A 82 11.41 -0.18 -11.13
C GLU A 82 10.74 0.36 -9.86
N LEU A 83 11.31 1.39 -9.23
CA LEU A 83 10.71 2.03 -8.05
C LEU A 83 9.35 2.65 -8.38
N LYS A 84 9.25 3.41 -9.47
CA LYS A 84 7.97 3.98 -9.93
C LYS A 84 6.96 2.89 -10.27
N HIS A 85 7.41 1.77 -10.88
CA HIS A 85 6.54 0.64 -11.17
C HIS A 85 5.95 0.03 -9.91
N CYS A 86 6.75 -0.14 -8.85
CA CYS A 86 6.24 -0.63 -7.56
C CYS A 86 5.11 0.27 -7.03
N ILE A 87 5.27 1.59 -7.13
CA ILE A 87 4.25 2.56 -6.69
C ILE A 87 3.01 2.48 -7.59
N LEU A 88 3.18 2.45 -8.93
CA LEU A 88 2.07 2.35 -9.89
C LEU A 88 1.26 1.07 -9.72
N ALA A 89 1.88 -0.02 -9.30
CA ALA A 89 1.29 -1.36 -9.26
C ALA A 89 0.86 -1.83 -7.87
N HIS A 90 1.00 -0.99 -6.82
CA HIS A 90 0.80 -1.48 -5.44
C HIS A 90 -0.64 -1.89 -5.13
N HIS A 91 -1.65 -1.35 -5.80
CA HIS A 91 -3.03 -1.84 -5.68
C HIS A 91 -3.28 -3.17 -6.40
N GLY A 92 -2.37 -3.64 -7.25
CA GLY A 92 -2.35 -4.96 -7.86
C GLY A 92 -3.21 -5.11 -9.10
N GLU A 93 -4.49 -4.80 -9.04
CA GLU A 93 -5.46 -5.00 -10.10
C GLU A 93 -6.03 -3.69 -10.64
N TYR A 94 -6.39 -3.66 -11.92
CA TYR A 94 -7.01 -2.48 -12.55
C TYR A 94 -8.33 -2.08 -11.90
N GLU A 95 -9.12 -3.06 -11.46
CA GLU A 95 -10.39 -2.83 -10.76
C GLU A 95 -10.22 -2.16 -9.40
N PHE A 96 -9.03 -2.23 -8.81
CA PHE A 96 -8.68 -1.54 -7.56
C PHE A 96 -7.98 -0.19 -7.81
N GLY A 97 -8.02 0.30 -9.06
CA GLY A 97 -7.44 1.59 -9.44
C GLY A 97 -5.93 1.56 -9.68
N SER A 98 -5.31 0.37 -9.79
CA SER A 98 -3.89 0.29 -10.13
C SER A 98 -3.68 0.64 -11.60
N PRO A 99 -2.83 1.64 -11.95
CA PRO A 99 -2.54 1.95 -13.35
C PRO A 99 -1.78 0.83 -14.09
N LYS A 100 -1.09 -0.03 -13.34
CA LYS A 100 -0.34 -1.20 -13.83
C LYS A 100 -0.51 -2.39 -12.91
N LYS A 101 -0.46 -3.60 -13.47
CA LYS A 101 -0.30 -4.82 -12.68
C LYS A 101 1.16 -5.03 -12.30
N PRO A 102 1.45 -5.66 -11.14
CA PRO A 102 2.81 -5.97 -10.72
C PRO A 102 3.55 -6.84 -11.75
N ALA A 103 4.70 -6.38 -12.22
CA ALA A 103 5.52 -7.06 -13.23
C ALA A 103 6.91 -7.51 -12.71
N ILE A 104 7.28 -7.10 -11.48
CA ILE A 104 8.50 -7.53 -10.79
C ILE A 104 8.17 -8.05 -9.40
N MET A 105 9.05 -8.88 -8.84
CA MET A 105 8.80 -9.53 -7.53
C MET A 105 8.54 -8.53 -6.42
N GLU A 106 9.25 -7.41 -6.40
CA GLU A 106 9.10 -6.36 -5.40
C GLU A 106 7.72 -5.69 -5.48
N ALA A 107 7.20 -5.47 -6.69
CA ALA A 107 5.85 -4.93 -6.85
C ALA A 107 4.77 -5.92 -6.39
N VAL A 108 4.96 -7.22 -6.64
CA VAL A 108 4.08 -8.29 -6.13
C VAL A 108 4.14 -8.32 -4.60
N ALA A 109 5.34 -8.32 -4.02
CA ALA A 109 5.53 -8.36 -2.57
C ALA A 109 4.90 -7.13 -1.89
N LEU A 110 5.09 -5.93 -2.46
CA LEU A 110 4.48 -4.70 -1.95
C LEU A 110 2.95 -4.75 -1.97
N ASN A 111 2.35 -5.18 -3.09
CA ASN A 111 0.91 -5.32 -3.20
C ASN A 111 0.33 -6.26 -2.13
N PHE A 112 0.96 -7.43 -1.91
CA PHE A 112 0.49 -8.35 -0.87
C PHE A 112 0.72 -7.81 0.54
N ALA A 113 1.82 -7.11 0.80
CA ALA A 113 2.07 -6.48 2.10
C ALA A 113 1.03 -5.41 2.44
N ASP A 114 0.73 -4.53 1.48
CA ASP A 114 -0.28 -3.48 1.59
C ASP A 114 -1.68 -4.07 1.83
N ASN A 115 -2.11 -5.01 0.97
CA ASN A 115 -3.39 -5.67 1.10
C ASN A 115 -3.53 -6.49 2.41
N THR A 116 -2.45 -7.11 2.86
CA THR A 116 -2.41 -7.86 4.13
C THR A 116 -2.66 -6.92 5.30
N ASP A 117 -1.90 -5.81 5.39
CA ASP A 117 -2.05 -4.84 6.48
C ASP A 117 -3.44 -4.22 6.47
N ALA A 118 -3.93 -3.77 5.31
CA ALA A 118 -5.25 -3.16 5.18
C ALA A 118 -6.37 -4.10 5.65
N LYS A 119 -6.35 -5.37 5.23
CA LYS A 119 -7.37 -6.35 5.61
C LYS A 119 -7.28 -6.76 7.07
N LEU A 120 -6.09 -7.06 7.57
CA LEU A 120 -5.92 -7.47 8.97
C LEU A 120 -6.23 -6.33 9.93
N GLN A 121 -5.85 -5.09 9.59
CA GLN A 121 -6.19 -3.92 10.40
C GLN A 121 -7.71 -3.70 10.45
N THR A 122 -8.38 -3.76 9.30
CA THR A 122 -9.85 -3.65 9.25
C THR A 122 -10.53 -4.77 10.07
N PHE A 123 -10.03 -6.00 9.97
CA PHE A 123 -10.57 -7.11 10.75
C PHE A 123 -10.35 -6.89 12.25
N THR A 124 -9.18 -6.38 12.64
CA THR A 124 -8.87 -6.05 14.04
C THR A 124 -9.84 -5.00 14.56
N GLU A 125 -10.05 -3.90 13.82
CA GLU A 125 -11.00 -2.85 14.19
C GLU A 125 -12.44 -3.38 14.36
N ILE A 126 -12.88 -4.28 13.48
CA ILE A 126 -14.19 -4.93 13.61
C ILE A 126 -14.26 -5.73 14.91
N MET A 127 -13.21 -6.48 15.23
CA MET A 127 -13.17 -7.32 16.44
C MET A 127 -13.08 -6.49 17.72
N GLU A 128 -12.34 -5.39 17.72
CA GLU A 128 -12.23 -4.49 18.87
C GLU A 128 -13.51 -3.71 19.16
N ASN A 129 -14.31 -3.43 18.13
CA ASN A 129 -15.56 -2.67 18.25
C ASN A 129 -16.82 -3.54 18.40
N THR A 130 -16.68 -4.87 18.54
CA THR A 130 -17.81 -5.75 18.73
C THR A 130 -17.78 -6.48 20.06
N THR A 131 -18.95 -6.63 20.68
CA THR A 131 -19.17 -7.52 21.83
C THR A 131 -19.81 -8.84 21.40
N GLU A 132 -20.17 -8.96 20.13
CA GLU A 132 -20.81 -10.15 19.58
C GLU A 132 -19.86 -11.35 19.59
N THR A 133 -20.39 -12.50 19.98
CA THR A 133 -19.61 -13.75 20.09
C THR A 133 -19.93 -14.75 18.99
N GLY A 134 -20.89 -14.41 18.13
CA GLY A 134 -21.37 -15.22 17.00
C GLY A 134 -20.82 -14.76 15.65
N TRP A 135 -21.63 -14.99 14.62
CA TRP A 135 -21.42 -14.45 13.29
C TRP A 135 -21.77 -12.96 13.26
N LEU A 136 -20.88 -12.13 12.71
CA LEU A 136 -21.00 -10.67 12.68
C LEU A 136 -21.78 -10.15 11.44
N GLY A 137 -22.16 -11.07 10.54
CA GLY A 137 -22.81 -10.71 9.29
C GLY A 137 -21.85 -10.50 8.13
N PHE A 138 -22.40 -10.12 6.98
CA PHE A 138 -21.65 -9.93 5.74
C PHE A 138 -20.85 -8.63 5.74
N ASN A 139 -19.58 -8.74 5.38
CA ASN A 139 -18.70 -7.60 5.21
C ASN A 139 -18.22 -7.50 3.74
N ARG A 140 -18.41 -6.34 3.12
CA ARG A 140 -18.10 -6.13 1.69
C ARG A 140 -16.62 -6.21 1.36
N LEU A 141 -15.74 -5.77 2.27
CA LEU A 141 -14.28 -5.82 2.04
C LEU A 141 -13.77 -7.25 1.94
N PHE A 142 -14.39 -8.16 2.69
CA PHE A 142 -14.00 -9.57 2.73
C PHE A 142 -14.86 -10.45 1.83
N ASP A 143 -15.94 -9.90 1.27
CA ASP A 143 -16.97 -10.64 0.51
C ASP A 143 -17.42 -11.92 1.22
N SER A 144 -17.60 -11.83 2.54
CA SER A 144 -17.87 -12.97 3.41
C SER A 144 -18.57 -12.55 4.70
N ASN A 145 -19.24 -13.53 5.33
CA ASN A 145 -19.66 -13.40 6.72
C ASN A 145 -18.46 -13.56 7.64
N LEU A 146 -18.32 -12.66 8.62
CA LEU A 146 -17.18 -12.66 9.53
C LEU A 146 -17.52 -13.30 10.88
N LYS A 147 -16.50 -13.85 11.52
CA LYS A 147 -16.57 -14.39 12.87
C LYS A 147 -15.20 -14.29 13.55
N GLY A 148 -15.17 -13.91 14.81
CA GLY A 148 -13.97 -13.97 15.62
C GLY A 148 -13.55 -15.40 15.95
N THR A 149 -12.26 -15.69 15.85
CA THR A 149 -11.69 -16.95 16.33
C THR A 149 -11.78 -16.99 17.85
N ARG A 150 -12.31 -18.08 18.39
CA ARG A 150 -12.31 -18.31 19.83
C ARG A 150 -11.22 -19.31 20.18
N MET A 151 -10.42 -18.94 21.16
CA MET A 151 -9.57 -19.88 21.88
C MET A 151 -10.34 -20.30 23.12
N GLU A 152 -10.75 -21.56 23.18
CA GLU A 152 -11.37 -22.15 24.38
C GLU A 152 -10.31 -22.31 25.48
#